data_25843a58dce04ad2a54ab563e2e7b04a
#
_entry.id   25843a58dce04ad2a54ab563e2e7b04a
#
_cell.length_a   1.000
_cell.length_b   1.000
_cell.length_c   1.000
_cell.angle_alpha   90.00
_cell.angle_beta   90.00
_cell.angle_gamma   90.00
#
_symmetry.space_group_name_H-M   'P 1'
#
loop_
_entity.id
_entity.type
_entity.pdbx_description
1 polymer ?
#
loop_
_entity_poly.entity_id
_entity_poly.type
_entity_poly.pdbx_seq_one_letter_code
_entity_poly.pdbx_strand_id
1 'polypeptide(L)'
;MNKDVIRTSLEKKSYTNRLNRIEGQIRGINKMIEDDRNCADILVQISAVNSAHKSLGQELLENHMKTCMVNDIKNERLESINEVMDLCRKLV
;
A
#
# COMPACT_ATOMS: atom_id res chain seq x y z
N MET A 1 5.65 2.59 13.81
CA MET A 1 5.83 1.36 13.09
C MET A 1 7.24 0.83 13.25
N ASN A 2 7.43 -0.45 13.16
CA ASN A 2 8.68 -1.10 13.53
C ASN A 2 9.84 -0.65 12.64
N LYS A 3 10.93 -0.16 13.26
CA LYS A 3 12.14 0.27 12.56
C LYS A 3 13.02 -0.89 12.11
N ASP A 4 12.71 -2.10 12.58
CA ASP A 4 13.57 -3.26 12.38
C ASP A 4 13.23 -4.06 11.12
N VAL A 5 12.30 -3.56 10.30
CA VAL A 5 11.94 -4.22 9.05
C VAL A 5 12.97 -3.88 7.99
N ILE A 6 13.80 -4.87 7.69
CA ILE A 6 14.81 -4.74 6.63
C ILE A 6 14.24 -5.43 5.38
N ARG A 7 14.09 -4.66 4.31
CA ARG A 7 13.66 -5.18 3.02
C ARG A 7 14.86 -5.34 2.12
N THR A 8 14.85 -6.38 1.30
CA THR A 8 15.89 -6.58 0.31
C THR A 8 15.82 -5.47 -0.75
N SER A 9 16.90 -5.29 -1.49
CA SER A 9 16.93 -4.33 -2.61
C SER A 9 15.86 -4.64 -3.66
N LEU A 10 15.61 -5.92 -3.92
CA LEU A 10 14.57 -6.34 -4.86
C LEU A 10 13.18 -5.99 -4.37
N GLU A 11 12.91 -6.19 -3.09
CA GLU A 11 11.61 -5.84 -2.49
C GLU A 11 11.38 -4.34 -2.56
N LYS A 12 12.38 -3.55 -2.16
CA LYS A 12 12.29 -2.08 -2.23
C LYS A 12 12.01 -1.61 -3.65
N LYS A 13 12.72 -2.17 -4.62
CA LYS A 13 12.54 -1.81 -6.03
C LYS A 13 11.15 -2.16 -6.53
N SER A 14 10.64 -3.33 -6.15
CA SER A 14 9.29 -3.74 -6.51
C SER A 14 8.23 -2.76 -5.99
N TYR A 15 8.30 -2.40 -4.72
CA TYR A 15 7.35 -1.47 -4.12
C TYR A 15 7.48 -0.06 -4.69
N THR A 16 8.70 0.44 -4.86
CA THR A 16 8.90 1.78 -5.41
C THR A 16 8.47 1.87 -6.87
N ASN A 17 8.67 0.83 -7.67
CA ASN A 17 8.18 0.79 -9.05
C ASN A 17 6.65 0.84 -9.11
N ARG A 18 5.98 0.13 -8.22
CA ARG A 18 4.52 0.14 -8.13
C ARG A 18 4.00 1.52 -7.70
N LEU A 19 4.64 2.14 -6.71
CA LEU A 19 4.29 3.48 -6.27
C LEU A 19 4.54 4.53 -7.34
N ASN A 20 5.62 4.41 -8.08
CA ASN A 20 5.91 5.32 -9.21
C ASN A 20 4.85 5.20 -10.30
N ARG A 21 4.35 3.99 -10.54
CA ARG A 21 3.25 3.78 -11.51
C ARG A 21 1.97 4.45 -11.03
N ILE A 22 1.64 4.29 -9.75
CA ILE A 22 0.47 4.93 -9.13
C ILE A 22 0.59 6.44 -9.21
N GLU A 23 1.77 6.98 -8.90
CA GLU A 23 2.03 8.41 -9.01
C GLU A 23 1.77 8.92 -10.43
N GLY A 24 2.26 8.19 -11.44
CA GLY A 24 2.02 8.53 -12.84
C GLY A 24 0.55 8.50 -13.20
N GLN A 25 -0.21 7.53 -12.69
CA GLN A 25 -1.65 7.44 -12.91
C GLN A 25 -2.39 8.62 -12.28
N ILE A 26 -1.97 9.05 -11.09
CA ILE A 26 -2.56 10.21 -10.42
C ILE A 26 -2.31 11.48 -11.25
N ARG A 27 -1.11 11.66 -11.78
CA ARG A 27 -0.82 12.78 -12.67
C ARG A 27 -1.68 12.74 -13.93
N GLY A 28 -1.92 11.53 -14.47
CA GLY A 28 -2.81 11.35 -15.61
C GLY A 28 -4.24 11.76 -15.32
N ILE A 29 -4.75 11.42 -14.13
CA ILE A 29 -6.09 11.82 -13.69
C ILE A 29 -6.18 13.35 -13.58
N ASN A 30 -5.14 13.98 -13.02
CA ASN A 30 -5.10 15.43 -12.91
C ASN A 30 -5.22 16.09 -14.29
N LYS A 31 -4.49 15.55 -15.27
CA LYS A 31 -4.57 16.05 -16.64
C LYS A 31 -5.96 15.84 -17.26
N MET A 32 -6.60 14.70 -17.00
CA MET A 32 -7.96 14.44 -17.48
C MET A 32 -8.94 15.48 -16.95
N ILE A 33 -8.79 15.89 -15.69
CA ILE A 33 -9.64 16.93 -15.11
C ILE A 33 -9.36 18.28 -15.78
N GLU A 34 -8.10 18.62 -16.01
CA GLU A 34 -7.72 19.86 -16.69
C GLU A 34 -8.26 19.91 -18.12
N ASP A 35 -8.30 18.77 -18.80
CA ASP A 35 -8.76 18.65 -20.19
C ASP A 35 -10.27 18.44 -20.30
N ASP A 36 -11.01 18.56 -19.22
CA ASP A 36 -12.47 18.38 -19.15
C ASP A 36 -12.93 17.03 -19.71
N ARG A 37 -12.18 15.97 -19.39
CA ARG A 37 -12.55 14.62 -19.82
C ARG A 37 -13.86 14.18 -19.15
N ASN A 38 -14.50 13.20 -19.76
CA ASN A 38 -15.73 12.61 -19.27
C ASN A 38 -15.58 12.12 -17.83
N CYS A 39 -16.55 12.45 -16.99
CA CYS A 39 -16.53 12.06 -15.56
C CYS A 39 -16.44 10.54 -15.38
N ALA A 40 -17.13 9.76 -16.20
CA ALA A 40 -17.09 8.30 -16.11
C ALA A 40 -15.67 7.76 -16.35
N ASP A 41 -14.96 8.32 -17.32
CA ASP A 41 -13.59 7.91 -17.62
C ASP A 41 -12.66 8.24 -16.46
N ILE A 42 -12.82 9.41 -15.85
CA ILE A 42 -12.04 9.81 -14.68
C ILE A 42 -12.28 8.87 -13.51
N LEU A 43 -13.54 8.53 -13.27
CA LEU A 43 -13.90 7.63 -12.17
C LEU A 43 -13.34 6.22 -12.36
N VAL A 44 -13.29 5.74 -13.61
CA VAL A 44 -12.66 4.46 -13.92
C VAL A 44 -11.17 4.49 -13.55
N GLN A 45 -10.48 5.58 -13.88
CA GLN A 45 -9.06 5.72 -13.53
C GLN A 45 -8.84 5.84 -12.04
N ILE A 46 -9.70 6.55 -11.34
CA ILE A 46 -9.64 6.64 -9.87
C ILE A 46 -9.81 5.26 -9.24
N SER A 47 -10.77 4.48 -9.74
CA SER A 47 -11.01 3.12 -9.27
C SER A 47 -9.77 2.23 -9.47
N ALA A 48 -9.11 2.35 -10.62
CA ALA A 48 -7.89 1.59 -10.91
C ALA A 48 -6.75 1.96 -9.94
N VAL A 49 -6.55 3.25 -9.68
CA VAL A 49 -5.53 3.72 -8.74
C VAL A 49 -5.84 3.23 -7.33
N ASN A 50 -7.09 3.30 -6.93
CA ASN A 50 -7.53 2.85 -5.61
C ASN A 50 -7.24 1.36 -5.42
N SER A 51 -7.55 0.54 -6.42
CA SER A 51 -7.29 -0.91 -6.39
C SER A 51 -5.79 -1.21 -6.30
N ALA A 52 -4.98 -0.52 -7.10
CA ALA A 52 -3.53 -0.71 -7.11
C ALA A 52 -2.91 -0.34 -5.77
N HIS A 53 -3.33 0.78 -5.20
CA HIS A 53 -2.83 1.25 -3.91
C HIS A 53 -3.24 0.31 -2.77
N LYS A 54 -4.48 -0.13 -2.77
CA LYS A 54 -5.00 -1.07 -1.78
C LYS A 54 -4.24 -2.40 -1.85
N SER A 55 -4.00 -2.92 -3.04
CA SER A 55 -3.24 -4.16 -3.24
C SER A 55 -1.83 -4.05 -2.67
N LEU A 56 -1.16 -2.93 -2.91
CA LEU A 56 0.18 -2.68 -2.37
C LEU A 56 0.15 -2.64 -0.84
N GLY A 57 -0.84 -1.95 -0.26
CA GLY A 57 -1.00 -1.87 1.18
C GLY A 57 -1.23 -3.23 1.82
N GLN A 58 -2.07 -4.07 1.19
CA GLN A 58 -2.35 -5.41 1.68
C GLN A 58 -1.10 -6.30 1.63
N GLU A 59 -0.30 -6.19 0.58
CA GLU A 59 0.94 -6.94 0.45
C GLU A 59 1.97 -6.53 1.51
N LEU A 60 2.11 -5.22 1.76
CA LEU A 60 2.98 -4.72 2.82
C LEU A 60 2.53 -5.19 4.20
N LEU A 61 1.22 -5.20 4.44
CA LEU A 61 0.66 -5.70 5.68
C LEU A 61 0.94 -7.18 5.87
N GLU A 62 0.77 -7.97 4.81
CA GLU A 62 1.08 -9.40 4.84
C GLU A 62 2.53 -9.65 5.18
N ASN A 63 3.45 -8.91 4.59
CA ASN A 63 4.88 -9.02 4.90
C ASN A 63 5.16 -8.62 6.35
N HIS A 64 4.49 -7.60 6.86
CA HIS A 64 4.62 -7.20 8.25
C HIS A 64 4.17 -8.32 9.19
N MET A 65 3.06 -8.99 8.87
CA MET A 65 2.58 -10.12 9.66
C MET A 65 3.57 -11.28 9.67
N LYS A 66 4.16 -11.60 8.52
CA LYS A 66 5.10 -12.72 8.38
C LYS A 66 6.43 -12.47 9.06
N THR A 67 6.90 -11.24 9.06
CA THR A 67 8.24 -10.92 9.56
C THR A 67 8.22 -10.34 10.97
N CYS A 68 7.58 -9.19 11.14
CA CYS A 68 7.63 -8.45 12.41
C CYS A 68 6.69 -9.01 13.45
N MET A 69 5.46 -9.34 13.07
CA MET A 69 4.46 -9.82 14.01
C MET A 69 4.82 -11.18 14.57
N VAL A 70 5.27 -12.11 13.72
CA VAL A 70 5.70 -13.44 14.16
C VAL A 70 6.87 -13.32 15.13
N ASN A 71 7.83 -12.47 14.83
CA ASN A 71 8.96 -12.23 15.70
C ASN A 71 8.54 -11.66 17.06
N ASP A 72 7.61 -10.71 17.06
CA ASP A 72 7.09 -10.11 18.28
C ASP A 72 6.32 -11.11 19.13
N ILE A 73 5.55 -11.99 18.53
CA ILE A 73 4.84 -13.06 19.23
C ILE A 73 5.84 -14.01 19.89
N LYS A 74 6.89 -14.42 19.19
CA LYS A 74 7.94 -15.29 19.73
C LYS A 74 8.66 -14.65 20.93
N ASN A 75 8.73 -13.34 20.97
CA ASN A 75 9.35 -12.58 22.05
C ASN A 75 8.34 -12.05 23.07
N GLU A 76 7.11 -12.56 23.03
CA GLU A 76 6.02 -12.18 23.93
C GLU A 76 5.64 -10.69 23.88
N ARG A 77 5.92 -10.03 22.75
CA ARG A 77 5.53 -8.64 22.52
C ARG A 77 4.21 -8.61 21.74
N LEU A 78 3.10 -8.54 22.45
CA LEU A 78 1.77 -8.67 21.88
C LEU A 78 1.20 -7.38 21.31
N GLU A 79 1.90 -6.27 21.45
CA GLU A 79 1.44 -4.96 20.96
C GLU A 79 1.25 -4.93 19.44
N SER A 80 2.05 -5.69 18.71
CA SER A 80 1.97 -5.76 17.27
C SER A 80 0.64 -6.33 16.76
N ILE A 81 -0.04 -7.15 17.57
CA ILE A 81 -1.35 -7.70 17.19
C ILE A 81 -2.38 -6.58 17.07
N ASN A 82 -2.45 -5.69 18.05
CA ASN A 82 -3.36 -4.56 18.02
C ASN A 82 -3.02 -3.60 16.89
N GLU A 83 -1.74 -3.36 16.67
CA GLU A 83 -1.26 -2.52 15.58
C GLU A 83 -1.70 -3.05 14.21
N VAL A 84 -1.53 -4.36 13.99
CA VAL A 84 -1.93 -5.00 12.74
C VAL A 84 -3.44 -4.94 12.55
N MET A 85 -4.22 -5.15 13.61
CA MET A 85 -5.67 -5.06 13.54
C MET A 85 -6.14 -3.66 13.16
N ASP A 86 -5.51 -2.63 13.71
CA ASP A 86 -5.82 -1.24 13.36
C ASP A 86 -5.48 -0.96 11.89
N LEU A 87 -4.36 -1.46 11.40
CA LEU A 87 -3.96 -1.31 10.00
C LEU A 87 -4.93 -2.02 9.06
N CYS A 88 -5.40 -3.21 9.44
CA CYS A 88 -6.40 -3.94 8.65
C CYS A 88 -7.68 -3.12 8.49
N ARG A 89 -8.13 -2.48 9.55
CA ARG A 89 -9.35 -1.64 9.48
C ARG A 89 -9.18 -0.46 8.53
N LYS A 90 -7.98 0.11 8.46
CA LYS A 90 -7.70 1.24 7.57
C LYS A 90 -7.61 0.84 6.10
N LEU A 91 -7.29 -0.42 5.80
CA LEU A 91 -7.09 -0.91 4.44
C LEU A 91 -8.32 -1.54 3.81
N VAL A 92 -9.37 -1.74 4.57
CA VAL A 92 -10.62 -2.37 4.08
C VAL A 92 -11.57 -1.35 3.44
#